data_3207a8aa9537927fece4d0932369b80b
#
_entry.id   3207a8aa9537927fece4d0932369b80b
#
_cell.length_a   1.000
_cell.length_b   1.000
_cell.length_c   1.000
_cell.angle_alpha   90.00
_cell.angle_beta   90.00
_cell.angle_gamma   90.00
#
_symmetry.space_group_name_H-M   'P 1'
#
loop_
_entity.id
_entity.type
_entity.pdbx_description
1 polymer ?
#
loop_
_entity_poly.entity_id
_entity_poly.type
_entity_poly.pdbx_seq_one_letter_code
_entity_poly.pdbx_strand_id
1 'polypeptide(L)'
;PGSLAYAQAFERGTKIIGVTSHYVTENLDQGPIIFQDSFKVTPEDTLESIKKRGQKLEATTLLKAVKMHLDNKLEVRWRKVHTKSK
;
A
#
# COMPACT_ATOMS: atom_id res chain seq x y z
N PRO A 1 -6.18 6.44 -10.49
CA PRO A 1 -6.45 5.92 -9.18
C PRO A 1 -5.85 6.72 -8.07
N GLY A 2 -4.53 6.64 -7.87
CA GLY A 2 -3.92 7.22 -6.70
C GLY A 2 -4.17 8.72 -6.53
N SER A 3 -4.08 9.49 -7.61
CA SER A 3 -4.25 10.94 -7.54
C SER A 3 -5.62 11.35 -7.02
N LEU A 4 -6.66 10.68 -7.50
CA LEU A 4 -8.01 11.01 -7.08
C LEU A 4 -8.22 10.65 -5.61
N ALA A 5 -7.70 9.51 -5.19
CA ALA A 5 -7.82 9.07 -3.81
C ALA A 5 -7.13 10.05 -2.84
N TYR A 6 -5.96 10.55 -3.21
CA TYR A 6 -5.25 11.52 -2.37
C TYR A 6 -6.01 12.84 -2.30
N ALA A 7 -6.57 13.30 -3.42
CA ALA A 7 -7.34 14.52 -3.42
C ALA A 7 -8.57 14.40 -2.53
N GLN A 8 -9.27 13.27 -2.58
CA GLN A 8 -10.43 13.04 -1.74
C GLN A 8 -10.05 12.98 -0.27
N ALA A 9 -8.95 12.31 0.05
CA ALA A 9 -8.47 12.23 1.42
C ALA A 9 -8.12 13.62 1.96
N PHE A 10 -7.48 14.42 1.13
CA PHE A 10 -7.10 15.78 1.52
C PHE A 10 -8.34 16.62 1.82
N GLU A 11 -9.34 16.57 0.93
CA GLU A 11 -10.57 17.35 1.11
C GLU A 11 -11.33 16.94 2.37
N ARG A 12 -11.32 15.67 2.70
CA ARG A 12 -12.05 15.16 3.87
C ARG A 12 -11.31 15.34 5.17
N GLY A 13 -10.09 15.87 5.12
CA GLY A 13 -9.28 16.07 6.31
C GLY A 13 -8.85 14.77 6.96
N THR A 14 -8.57 13.76 6.13
CA THR A 14 -8.11 12.45 6.62
C THR A 14 -6.84 12.61 7.45
N LYS A 15 -6.79 11.95 8.59
CA LYS A 15 -5.65 12.06 9.51
C LYS A 15 -4.56 11.05 9.24
N ILE A 16 -4.91 9.93 8.65
CA ILE A 16 -3.97 8.84 8.34
C ILE A 16 -4.28 8.36 6.94
N ILE A 17 -3.24 8.21 6.12
CA ILE A 17 -3.38 7.66 4.77
C ILE A 17 -2.61 6.36 4.71
N GLY A 18 -3.28 5.30 4.26
CA GLY A 18 -2.68 3.99 4.15
C GLY A 18 -2.39 3.61 2.72
N VAL A 19 -1.42 2.73 2.53
CA VAL A 19 -1.11 2.11 1.24
C VAL A 19 -1.07 0.60 1.42
N THR A 20 -1.42 -0.12 0.36
CA THR A 20 -1.54 -1.57 0.41
C THR A 20 -0.89 -2.18 -0.81
N SER A 21 -0.06 -3.22 -0.60
CA SER A 21 0.44 -4.08 -1.66
C SER A 21 -0.32 -5.39 -1.57
N HIS A 22 -0.82 -5.88 -2.71
CA HIS A 22 -1.57 -7.13 -2.73
C HIS A 22 -1.27 -7.89 -4.01
N TYR A 23 -1.57 -9.19 -3.97
CA TYR A 23 -1.51 -9.98 -5.19
C TYR A 23 -2.69 -9.65 -6.08
N VAL A 24 -2.48 -9.82 -7.38
CA VAL A 24 -3.55 -9.66 -8.37
C VAL A 24 -3.85 -11.04 -8.94
N THR A 25 -5.14 -11.37 -9.03
CA THR A 25 -5.57 -12.65 -9.61
C THR A 25 -6.49 -12.38 -10.78
N GLU A 26 -6.74 -13.43 -11.56
CA GLU A 26 -7.61 -13.31 -12.74
C GLU A 26 -9.02 -12.86 -12.38
N ASN A 27 -9.49 -13.28 -11.23
CA ASN A 27 -10.87 -13.03 -10.83
C ASN A 27 -11.03 -11.90 -9.84
N LEU A 28 -9.93 -11.38 -9.31
CA LEU A 28 -9.96 -10.33 -8.31
C LEU A 28 -8.89 -9.31 -8.62
N ASP A 29 -9.31 -8.05 -8.77
CA ASP A 29 -8.36 -6.96 -8.95
C ASP A 29 -7.52 -6.78 -7.69
N GLN A 30 -8.08 -7.11 -6.54
CA GLN A 30 -7.40 -7.02 -5.26
C GLN A 30 -7.39 -8.40 -4.61
N GLY A 31 -6.27 -9.08 -4.73
CA GLY A 31 -6.08 -10.37 -4.10
C GLY A 31 -5.57 -10.23 -2.67
N PRO A 32 -4.97 -11.30 -2.14
CA PRO A 32 -4.48 -11.26 -0.75
C PRO A 32 -3.48 -10.14 -0.50
N ILE A 33 -3.61 -9.50 0.64
CA ILE A 33 -2.75 -8.38 1.03
C ILE A 33 -1.37 -8.91 1.43
N ILE A 34 -0.33 -8.28 0.90
CA ILE A 34 1.06 -8.62 1.23
C ILE A 34 1.56 -7.71 2.34
N PHE A 35 1.50 -6.38 2.11
CA PHE A 35 1.94 -5.39 3.08
C PHE A 35 0.97 -4.22 3.11
N GLN A 36 0.87 -3.61 4.28
CA GLN A 36 0.19 -2.34 4.44
C GLN A 36 1.09 -1.42 5.25
N ASP A 37 1.05 -0.14 4.91
CA ASP A 37 1.77 0.87 5.66
C ASP A 37 0.94 2.15 5.63
N SER A 38 1.32 3.12 6.43
CA SER A 38 0.55 4.34 6.53
C SER A 38 1.45 5.50 6.94
N PHE A 39 0.93 6.72 6.75
CA PHE A 39 1.59 7.91 7.27
C PHE A 39 0.54 8.88 7.78
N LYS A 40 0.95 9.72 8.71
CA LYS A 40 0.06 10.71 9.31
C LYS A 40 0.03 11.97 8.46
N VAL A 41 -1.16 12.56 8.36
CA VAL A 41 -1.35 13.84 7.70
C VAL A 41 -1.39 14.91 8.78
N THR A 42 -0.64 15.99 8.58
CA THR A 42 -0.56 17.08 9.53
C THR A 42 -1.22 18.34 8.96
N PRO A 43 -1.54 19.33 9.80
CA PRO A 43 -2.13 20.58 9.28
C PRO A 43 -1.25 21.32 8.28
N GLU A 44 0.07 21.06 8.30
CA GLU A 44 1.00 21.68 7.37
C GLU A 44 1.04 21.00 6.02
N ASP A 45 0.45 19.82 5.90
CA ASP A 45 0.48 19.09 4.64
C ASP A 45 -0.40 19.76 3.58
N THR A 46 0.10 19.73 2.35
CA THR A 46 -0.65 20.16 1.18
C THR A 46 -1.02 18.94 0.37
N LEU A 47 -1.90 19.12 -0.62
CA LEU A 47 -2.22 18.01 -1.52
C LEU A 47 -0.95 17.47 -2.18
N GLU A 48 -0.03 18.37 -2.56
CA GLU A 48 1.22 17.96 -3.18
C GLU A 48 2.09 17.13 -2.25
N SER A 49 2.23 17.55 -1.00
CA SER A 49 3.06 16.81 -0.06
C SER A 49 2.46 15.43 0.24
N ILE A 50 1.13 15.35 0.33
CA ILE A 50 0.44 14.09 0.56
C ILE A 50 0.64 13.15 -0.62
N LYS A 51 0.47 13.64 -1.84
CA LYS A 51 0.71 12.84 -3.04
C LYS A 51 2.13 12.30 -3.09
N LYS A 52 3.09 13.17 -2.84
CA LYS A 52 4.50 12.80 -2.91
C LYS A 52 4.84 11.71 -1.91
N ARG A 53 4.39 11.89 -0.67
CA ARG A 53 4.64 10.90 0.38
C ARG A 53 3.92 9.60 0.10
N GLY A 54 2.68 9.68 -0.38
CA GLY A 54 1.90 8.48 -0.71
C GLY A 54 2.50 7.69 -1.84
N GLN A 55 2.91 8.36 -2.91
CA GLN A 55 3.53 7.69 -4.04
C GLN A 55 4.87 7.05 -3.67
N LYS A 56 5.64 7.72 -2.82
CA LYS A 56 6.90 7.16 -2.34
C LYS A 56 6.64 5.91 -1.50
N LEU A 57 5.64 5.96 -0.64
CA LEU A 57 5.31 4.81 0.20
C LEU A 57 4.76 3.65 -0.62
N GLU A 58 3.93 3.95 -1.64
CA GLU A 58 3.45 2.92 -2.56
C GLU A 58 4.60 2.20 -3.24
N ALA A 59 5.57 2.97 -3.74
CA ALA A 59 6.73 2.39 -4.40
C ALA A 59 7.56 1.53 -3.45
N THR A 60 7.76 2.01 -2.23
CA THR A 60 8.53 1.28 -1.22
C THR A 60 7.86 -0.04 -0.85
N THR A 61 6.53 -0.02 -0.62
CA THR A 61 5.82 -1.24 -0.25
C THR A 61 5.76 -2.22 -1.41
N LEU A 62 5.63 -1.70 -2.64
CA LEU A 62 5.61 -2.56 -3.82
C LEU A 62 6.96 -3.26 -4.00
N LEU A 63 8.06 -2.51 -3.92
CA LEU A 63 9.39 -3.09 -4.04
C LEU A 63 9.63 -4.15 -2.98
N LYS A 64 9.22 -3.87 -1.75
CA LYS A 64 9.37 -4.84 -0.66
C LYS A 64 8.58 -6.11 -0.95
N ALA A 65 7.34 -5.98 -1.44
CA ALA A 65 6.51 -7.12 -1.76
C ALA A 65 7.11 -7.95 -2.89
N VAL A 66 7.56 -7.29 -3.95
CA VAL A 66 8.17 -7.97 -5.09
C VAL A 66 9.42 -8.72 -4.66
N LYS A 67 10.27 -8.07 -3.88
CA LYS A 67 11.50 -8.69 -3.42
C LYS A 67 11.22 -9.94 -2.58
N MET A 68 10.28 -9.84 -1.64
CA MET A 68 9.96 -10.98 -0.80
C MET A 68 9.33 -12.12 -1.61
N HIS A 69 8.52 -11.78 -2.61
CA HIS A 69 7.95 -12.79 -3.50
C HIS A 69 9.05 -13.50 -4.29
N LEU A 70 9.97 -12.74 -4.88
CA LEU A 70 11.06 -13.30 -5.66
C LEU A 70 12.03 -14.11 -4.81
N ASP A 71 12.20 -13.71 -3.55
CA ASP A 71 13.05 -14.46 -2.60
C ASP A 71 12.32 -15.65 -2.00
N ASN A 72 11.11 -15.92 -2.46
CA ASN A 72 10.29 -17.04 -2.01
C ASN A 72 10.04 -17.01 -0.49
N LYS A 73 9.78 -15.83 0.04
CA LYS A 73 9.54 -15.65 1.46
C LYS A 73 8.07 -15.48 1.82
N LEU A 74 7.18 -15.57 0.84
CA LEU A 74 5.76 -15.40 1.03
C LEU A 74 5.01 -16.67 0.73
N GLU A 75 3.94 -16.88 1.48
CA GLU A 75 3.09 -18.05 1.33
C GLU A 75 1.64 -17.60 1.45
N VAL A 76 0.77 -18.08 0.56
CA VAL A 76 -0.65 -17.73 0.60
C VAL A 76 -1.41 -18.92 1.19
N ARG A 77 -2.12 -18.66 2.29
CA ARG A 77 -2.98 -19.66 2.93
C ARG A 77 -4.31 -19.01 3.27
N TRP A 78 -5.41 -19.62 2.81
CA TRP A 78 -6.73 -19.12 3.13
C TRP A 78 -6.93 -17.66 2.72
N ARG A 79 -6.43 -17.27 1.55
CA ARG A 79 -6.51 -15.91 1.03
C ARG A 79 -5.71 -14.90 1.85
N LYS A 80 -4.82 -15.38 2.69
CA LYS A 80 -3.96 -14.51 3.49
C LYS A 80 -2.51 -14.80 3.14
N VAL A 81 -1.70 -13.74 3.14
CA VAL A 81 -0.28 -13.88 2.88
C VAL A 81 0.46 -13.95 4.20
N HIS A 82 1.33 -14.92 4.30
CA HIS A 82 2.17 -15.11 5.49
C HIS A 82 3.63 -15.04 5.11
N THR A 83 4.44 -14.48 5.99
CA THR A 83 5.88 -14.50 5.80
C THR A 83 6.39 -15.84 6.30
N LYS A 84 7.16 -16.53 5.46
CA LYS A 84 7.75 -17.81 5.87
C LYS A 84 8.76 -17.56 6.96
N SER A 85 8.73 -18.41 7.97
CA SER A 85 9.65 -18.31 9.09
C SER A 85 10.92 -19.10 8.80
N LYS A 86 11.45 -18.92 7.63
CA LYS A 86 12.67 -19.53 7.11
C LYS A 86 12.42 -20.45 5.96
#